data_1133c87bafff48df02db085df399e184
#
_entry.id   1133c87bafff48df02db085df399e184
#
_cell.length_a   1.000
_cell.length_b   1.000
_cell.length_c   1.000
_cell.angle_alpha   90.00
_cell.angle_beta   90.00
_cell.angle_gamma   90.00
#
_symmetry.space_group_name_H-M   'P 1'
#
loop_
_entity.id
_entity.type
_entity.pdbx_description
1 polymer ?
#
loop_
_entity_poly.entity_id
_entity_poly.type
_entity_poly.pdbx_seq_one_letter_code
_entity_poly.pdbx_strand_id
1 'polypeptide(L)'
;MKAIQWIISALVAVVIIAAAVGGGGYFTRLKSIHSIRKLTDYENYNLYRMDIDYAYDLDRLIDRGITDNQSMINAILAEALPYLPIHMKAPNFGCSAFCTQGTDGHTLMGRNYDFKRDTSAMLVYCTPKDGYKSVALAALDNISANQPDISMAKKLACLTAPFICLDGMNERGVSIAVLTLDSEPVNQSTGKQKIFTTLAIRLVLDRAATTAEAVELLSKYDMFASSGRDYHFYITDASGDGRVLEYDCNDPTRP
;
A
#
# COMPACT_ATOMS: atom_id res chain seq x y z
N MET A 1 -13.24 3.35 52.54
CA MET A 1 -14.01 4.18 51.60
C MET A 1 -13.10 4.99 50.65
N LYS A 2 -12.17 5.82 51.16
CA LYS A 2 -11.30 6.66 50.29
C LYS A 2 -10.44 5.87 49.28
N ALA A 3 -9.86 4.71 49.66
CA ALA A 3 -9.04 3.89 48.75
C ALA A 3 -9.84 3.30 47.57
N ILE A 4 -11.09 2.88 47.81
CA ILE A 4 -11.97 2.38 46.76
C ILE A 4 -12.36 3.45 45.77
N GLN A 5 -12.61 4.68 46.25
CA GLN A 5 -12.89 5.83 45.37
C GLN A 5 -11.69 6.18 44.48
N TRP A 6 -10.47 6.12 45.02
CA TRP A 6 -9.24 6.33 44.23
C TRP A 6 -9.05 5.28 43.12
N ILE A 7 -9.31 4.00 43.42
CA ILE A 7 -9.22 2.90 42.45
C ILE A 7 -10.26 3.08 41.34
N ILE A 8 -11.50 3.45 41.71
CA ILE A 8 -12.57 3.68 40.72
C ILE A 8 -12.22 4.87 39.83
N SER A 9 -11.73 5.98 40.43
CA SER A 9 -11.32 7.17 39.66
C SER A 9 -10.16 6.89 38.72
N ALA A 10 -9.17 6.08 39.14
CA ALA A 10 -8.05 5.66 38.30
C ALA A 10 -8.52 4.77 37.12
N LEU A 11 -9.43 3.82 37.40
CA LEU A 11 -10.02 2.97 36.37
C LEU A 11 -10.84 3.78 35.35
N VAL A 12 -11.65 4.74 35.82
CA VAL A 12 -12.41 5.64 34.93
C VAL A 12 -11.47 6.50 34.10
N ALA A 13 -10.40 7.03 34.66
CA ALA A 13 -9.40 7.82 33.93
C ALA A 13 -8.70 6.97 32.86
N VAL A 14 -8.33 5.72 33.16
CA VAL A 14 -7.74 4.78 32.20
C VAL A 14 -8.71 4.48 31.04
N VAL A 15 -10.00 4.26 31.34
CA VAL A 15 -11.03 4.03 30.31
C VAL A 15 -11.23 5.26 29.44
N ILE A 16 -11.25 6.47 30.02
CA ILE A 16 -11.37 7.73 29.27
C ILE A 16 -10.15 7.95 28.38
N ILE A 17 -8.93 7.72 28.89
CA ILE A 17 -7.70 7.83 28.12
C ILE A 17 -7.68 6.80 26.99
N ALA A 18 -8.04 5.54 27.26
CA ALA A 18 -8.14 4.50 26.24
C ALA A 18 -9.17 4.82 25.16
N ALA A 19 -10.32 5.39 25.57
CA ALA A 19 -11.35 5.85 24.63
C ALA A 19 -10.89 7.08 23.82
N ALA A 20 -10.16 8.02 24.42
CA ALA A 20 -9.64 9.20 23.75
C ALA A 20 -8.53 8.83 22.74
N VAL A 21 -7.58 7.96 23.14
CA VAL A 21 -6.47 7.51 22.28
C VAL A 21 -6.98 6.57 21.19
N GLY A 22 -7.80 5.59 21.53
CA GLY A 22 -8.45 4.69 20.59
C GLY A 22 -9.44 5.41 19.68
N GLY A 23 -10.25 6.30 20.23
CA GLY A 23 -11.24 7.10 19.50
C GLY A 23 -10.63 8.02 18.45
N GLY A 24 -9.48 8.66 18.72
CA GLY A 24 -8.77 9.50 17.76
C GLY A 24 -8.30 8.71 16.53
N GLY A 25 -7.73 7.53 16.75
CA GLY A 25 -7.30 6.63 15.66
C GLY A 25 -8.47 6.10 14.81
N TYR A 26 -9.60 5.81 15.43
CA TYR A 26 -10.81 5.40 14.70
C TYR A 26 -11.49 6.58 14.00
N PHE A 27 -11.46 7.77 14.57
CA PHE A 27 -12.04 8.96 13.94
C PHE A 27 -11.37 9.30 12.61
N THR A 28 -10.03 9.28 12.54
CA THR A 28 -9.30 9.52 11.28
C THR A 28 -9.56 8.42 10.25
N ARG A 29 -9.72 7.17 10.66
CA ARG A 29 -10.13 6.06 9.78
C ARG A 29 -11.55 6.23 9.25
N LEU A 30 -12.50 6.65 10.08
CA LEU A 30 -13.85 6.98 9.65
C LEU A 30 -13.87 8.13 8.65
N LYS A 31 -13.03 9.15 8.85
CA LYS A 31 -12.87 10.25 7.90
C LYS A 31 -12.38 9.74 6.54
N SER A 32 -11.39 8.85 6.52
CA SER A 32 -10.93 8.20 5.29
C SER A 32 -12.04 7.37 4.63
N ILE A 33 -12.84 6.63 5.40
CA ILE A 33 -13.99 5.89 4.86
C ILE A 33 -15.03 6.82 4.24
N HIS A 34 -15.34 7.94 4.88
CA HIS A 34 -16.30 8.91 4.38
C HIS A 34 -15.80 9.67 3.13
N SER A 35 -14.49 9.72 2.90
CA SER A 35 -13.91 10.30 1.69
C SER A 35 -14.12 9.45 0.44
N ILE A 36 -14.49 8.16 0.59
CA ILE A 36 -14.69 7.25 -0.53
C ILE A 36 -15.85 7.74 -1.38
N ARG A 37 -15.53 8.08 -2.63
CA ARG A 37 -16.49 8.53 -3.63
C ARG A 37 -16.25 7.85 -4.97
N LYS A 38 -17.33 7.56 -5.67
CA LYS A 38 -17.34 7.04 -7.03
C LYS A 38 -17.02 8.17 -8.01
N LEU A 39 -16.10 7.95 -8.94
CA LEU A 39 -15.69 8.91 -9.98
C LEU A 39 -16.31 8.60 -11.34
N THR A 40 -16.63 7.33 -11.60
CA THR A 40 -17.33 6.88 -12.80
C THR A 40 -18.63 6.19 -12.41
N ASP A 41 -19.55 6.05 -13.34
CA ASP A 41 -20.85 5.40 -13.10
C ASP A 41 -21.13 4.38 -14.22
N TYR A 42 -20.29 3.34 -14.28
CA TYR A 42 -20.47 2.21 -15.17
C TYR A 42 -21.27 1.10 -14.47
N GLU A 43 -21.90 0.24 -15.25
CA GLU A 43 -22.76 -0.81 -14.75
C GLU A 43 -22.04 -1.84 -13.87
N ASN A 44 -20.82 -2.25 -14.26
CA ASN A 44 -20.15 -3.37 -13.63
C ASN A 44 -18.98 -2.96 -12.75
N TYR A 45 -18.13 -2.01 -13.19
CA TYR A 45 -16.88 -1.64 -12.52
C TYR A 45 -16.70 -0.13 -12.54
N ASN A 46 -16.17 0.42 -11.47
CA ASN A 46 -16.03 1.84 -11.31
C ASN A 46 -14.65 2.25 -10.80
N LEU A 47 -14.28 3.49 -11.14
CA LEU A 47 -13.18 4.17 -10.52
C LEU A 47 -13.68 4.90 -9.27
N TYR A 48 -12.97 4.71 -8.17
CA TYR A 48 -13.22 5.37 -6.89
C TYR A 48 -12.05 6.26 -6.50
N ARG A 49 -12.27 7.16 -5.57
CA ARG A 49 -11.23 7.90 -4.87
C ARG A 49 -11.40 7.73 -3.38
N MET A 50 -10.28 7.68 -2.66
CA MET A 50 -10.20 7.69 -1.21
C MET A 50 -9.03 8.57 -0.77
N ASP A 51 -9.27 9.42 0.22
CA ASP A 51 -8.25 10.23 0.87
C ASP A 51 -7.89 9.58 2.22
N ILE A 52 -6.61 9.29 2.43
CA ILE A 52 -6.10 8.64 3.64
C ILE A 52 -5.73 9.70 4.67
N ASP A 53 -6.57 9.84 5.69
CA ASP A 53 -6.43 10.79 6.78
C ASP A 53 -5.85 10.17 8.05
N TYR A 54 -5.76 8.83 8.15
CA TYR A 54 -5.16 8.18 9.31
C TYR A 54 -3.64 8.05 9.16
N ALA A 55 -2.93 8.25 10.25
CA ALA A 55 -1.50 8.00 10.31
C ALA A 55 -1.24 6.48 10.30
N TYR A 56 -0.33 6.04 9.44
CA TYR A 56 0.23 4.70 9.41
C TYR A 56 1.74 4.77 9.62
N ASP A 57 2.31 3.67 10.09
CA ASP A 57 3.72 3.55 10.41
C ASP A 57 4.32 2.39 9.58
N LEU A 58 5.07 2.73 8.54
CA LEU A 58 5.69 1.75 7.64
C LEU A 58 6.78 0.95 8.33
N ASP A 59 7.58 1.58 9.18
CA ASP A 59 8.67 0.90 9.90
C ASP A 59 8.08 -0.15 10.83
N ARG A 60 7.05 0.20 11.60
CA ARG A 60 6.32 -0.74 12.45
C ARG A 60 5.68 -1.88 11.64
N LEU A 61 5.15 -1.59 10.44
CA LEU A 61 4.57 -2.62 9.58
C LEU A 61 5.65 -3.59 9.08
N ILE A 62 6.79 -3.08 8.65
CA ILE A 62 7.93 -3.87 8.20
C ILE A 62 8.51 -4.70 9.36
N ASP A 63 8.69 -4.10 10.53
CA ASP A 63 9.27 -4.72 11.73
C ASP A 63 8.42 -5.87 12.30
N ARG A 64 7.15 -6.01 11.89
CA ARG A 64 6.34 -7.17 12.26
C ARG A 64 6.88 -8.50 11.73
N GLY A 65 7.78 -8.45 10.77
CA GLY A 65 8.36 -9.62 10.13
C GLY A 65 7.39 -10.30 9.16
N ILE A 66 7.83 -10.43 7.91
CA ILE A 66 7.05 -11.04 6.84
C ILE A 66 7.76 -12.31 6.41
N THR A 67 7.07 -13.44 6.52
CA THR A 67 7.60 -14.76 6.17
C THR A 67 6.81 -15.42 5.04
N ASP A 68 5.53 -15.05 4.91
CA ASP A 68 4.58 -15.62 3.96
C ASP A 68 3.41 -14.65 3.69
N ASN A 69 2.49 -15.04 2.81
CA ASN A 69 1.31 -14.25 2.49
C ASN A 69 0.40 -13.99 3.69
N GLN A 70 0.33 -14.92 4.66
CA GLN A 70 -0.55 -14.74 5.82
C GLN A 70 0.03 -13.72 6.81
N SER A 71 1.34 -13.76 7.06
CA SER A 71 2.02 -12.77 7.90
C SER A 71 1.96 -11.37 7.28
N MET A 72 2.09 -11.26 5.95
CA MET A 72 1.85 -10.03 5.20
C MET A 72 0.43 -9.48 5.43
N ILE A 73 -0.59 -10.29 5.23
CA ILE A 73 -1.99 -9.90 5.45
C ILE A 73 -2.21 -9.46 6.89
N ASN A 74 -1.69 -10.21 7.85
CA ASN A 74 -1.81 -9.89 9.27
C ASN A 74 -1.13 -8.55 9.61
N ALA A 75 0.03 -8.26 9.03
CA ALA A 75 0.74 -7.00 9.22
C ALA A 75 -0.07 -5.81 8.67
N ILE A 76 -0.61 -5.93 7.45
CA ILE A 76 -1.47 -4.90 6.84
C ILE A 76 -2.72 -4.66 7.70
N LEU A 77 -3.41 -5.73 8.11
CA LEU A 77 -4.64 -5.61 8.91
C LEU A 77 -4.37 -4.99 10.29
N ALA A 78 -3.27 -5.36 10.92
CA ALA A 78 -2.90 -4.80 12.21
C ALA A 78 -2.57 -3.29 12.13
N GLU A 79 -2.09 -2.81 10.98
CA GLU A 79 -1.83 -1.39 10.75
C GLU A 79 -3.09 -0.61 10.35
N ALA A 80 -3.82 -1.11 9.35
CA ALA A 80 -4.99 -0.42 8.80
C ALA A 80 -6.26 -0.58 9.67
N LEU A 81 -6.47 -1.77 10.21
CA LEU A 81 -7.73 -2.21 10.84
C LEU A 81 -7.47 -3.04 12.11
N PRO A 82 -6.82 -2.49 13.12
CA PRO A 82 -6.56 -3.25 14.35
C PRO A 82 -7.86 -3.82 14.92
N TYR A 83 -7.83 -5.13 15.22
CA TYR A 83 -8.92 -5.91 15.86
C TYR A 83 -10.13 -6.27 14.97
N LEU A 84 -10.10 -6.01 13.64
CA LEU A 84 -11.20 -6.40 12.75
C LEU A 84 -10.75 -7.52 11.79
N PRO A 85 -11.45 -8.67 11.75
CA PRO A 85 -11.15 -9.76 10.82
C PRO A 85 -11.65 -9.40 9.42
N ILE A 86 -10.73 -9.27 8.47
CA ILE A 86 -11.03 -9.05 7.05
C ILE A 86 -10.26 -10.07 6.22
N HIS A 87 -10.90 -10.65 5.20
CA HIS A 87 -10.25 -11.52 4.24
C HIS A 87 -9.65 -10.71 3.09
N MET A 88 -8.36 -10.88 2.88
CA MET A 88 -7.60 -10.33 1.74
C MET A 88 -7.01 -11.49 0.94
N LYS A 89 -6.80 -11.24 -0.36
CA LYS A 89 -6.09 -12.14 -1.25
C LYS A 89 -4.85 -11.44 -1.77
N ALA A 90 -3.79 -12.19 -1.96
CA ALA A 90 -2.62 -11.68 -2.63
C ALA A 90 -2.93 -11.49 -4.14
N PRO A 91 -2.54 -10.35 -4.75
CA PRO A 91 -2.89 -10.01 -6.12
C PRO A 91 -2.15 -10.87 -7.16
N ASN A 92 -2.79 -11.08 -8.32
CA ASN A 92 -2.22 -11.77 -9.46
C ASN A 92 -2.57 -10.99 -10.74
N PHE A 93 -1.57 -10.50 -11.48
CA PHE A 93 -1.77 -9.56 -12.60
C PHE A 93 -0.73 -9.71 -13.70
N GLY A 94 -1.08 -9.24 -14.91
CA GLY A 94 -0.16 -8.93 -16.00
C GLY A 94 -0.12 -7.42 -16.22
N CYS A 95 0.97 -6.86 -16.74
CA CYS A 95 1.14 -5.42 -16.82
C CYS A 95 2.12 -4.99 -17.89
N SER A 96 2.00 -3.72 -18.34
CA SER A 96 3.01 -3.01 -19.11
C SER A 96 3.19 -1.58 -18.59
N ALA A 97 4.38 -1.03 -18.72
CA ALA A 97 4.68 0.34 -18.36
C ALA A 97 5.72 0.96 -19.30
N PHE A 98 5.66 2.26 -19.46
CA PHE A 98 6.63 3.02 -20.24
C PHE A 98 6.80 4.44 -19.66
N CYS A 99 7.91 5.06 -20.00
CA CYS A 99 8.18 6.46 -19.72
C CYS A 99 8.38 7.22 -21.04
N THR A 100 7.89 8.43 -21.09
CA THR A 100 8.10 9.33 -22.23
C THR A 100 8.15 10.77 -21.75
N GLN A 101 8.63 11.65 -22.61
CA GLN A 101 8.61 13.08 -22.34
C GLN A 101 7.43 13.73 -23.07
N GLY A 102 6.64 14.49 -22.36
CA GLY A 102 5.57 15.30 -22.94
C GLY A 102 6.11 16.46 -23.77
N THR A 103 5.27 17.03 -24.62
CA THR A 103 5.62 18.21 -25.44
C THR A 103 5.96 19.45 -24.62
N ASP A 104 5.52 19.48 -23.37
CA ASP A 104 5.80 20.51 -22.37
C ASP A 104 7.10 20.26 -21.57
N GLY A 105 7.82 19.16 -21.90
CA GLY A 105 9.07 18.77 -21.25
C GLY A 105 8.89 17.99 -19.95
N HIS A 106 7.65 17.76 -19.49
CA HIS A 106 7.40 16.94 -18.31
C HIS A 106 7.55 15.45 -18.62
N THR A 107 8.10 14.71 -17.66
CA THR A 107 8.16 13.24 -17.70
C THR A 107 6.78 12.65 -17.44
N LEU A 108 6.35 11.74 -18.30
CA LEU A 108 5.09 11.02 -18.20
C LEU A 108 5.37 9.54 -18.05
N MET A 109 4.76 8.88 -17.05
CA MET A 109 4.73 7.43 -16.95
C MET A 109 3.34 6.94 -17.38
N GLY A 110 3.31 6.08 -18.41
CA GLY A 110 2.14 5.32 -18.80
C GLY A 110 2.19 3.92 -18.22
N ARG A 111 1.04 3.42 -17.77
CA ARG A 111 0.95 2.08 -17.19
C ARG A 111 -0.39 1.44 -17.55
N ASN A 112 -0.33 0.20 -18.00
CA ASN A 112 -1.49 -0.64 -18.23
C ASN A 112 -1.54 -1.79 -17.21
N TYR A 113 -2.68 -1.94 -16.55
CA TYR A 113 -2.96 -3.03 -15.61
C TYR A 113 -3.80 -4.08 -16.31
N ASP A 114 -3.14 -5.15 -16.79
CA ASP A 114 -3.78 -6.24 -17.49
C ASP A 114 -4.11 -7.34 -16.49
N PHE A 115 -5.38 -7.52 -16.22
CA PHE A 115 -5.87 -8.55 -15.31
C PHE A 115 -6.87 -9.46 -16.01
N LYS A 116 -6.88 -10.74 -15.63
CA LYS A 116 -7.78 -11.73 -16.22
C LYS A 116 -9.27 -11.51 -15.91
N ARG A 117 -9.57 -10.61 -14.99
CA ARG A 117 -10.92 -10.23 -14.57
C ARG A 117 -11.00 -8.72 -14.46
N ASP A 118 -12.11 -8.19 -14.93
CA ASP A 118 -12.40 -6.79 -14.74
C ASP A 118 -12.49 -6.46 -13.25
N THR A 119 -11.97 -5.33 -12.86
CA THR A 119 -11.97 -4.87 -11.47
C THR A 119 -12.27 -3.38 -11.39
N SER A 120 -13.00 -3.00 -10.35
CA SER A 120 -13.05 -1.61 -9.92
C SER A 120 -11.69 -1.19 -9.35
N ALA A 121 -11.32 0.05 -9.58
CA ALA A 121 -10.06 0.62 -9.13
C ALA A 121 -10.30 1.78 -8.16
N MET A 122 -9.32 2.06 -7.32
CA MET A 122 -9.36 3.17 -6.38
C MET A 122 -8.10 4.02 -6.46
N LEU A 123 -8.28 5.30 -6.73
CA LEU A 123 -7.25 6.31 -6.54
C LEU A 123 -7.12 6.58 -5.03
N VAL A 124 -5.97 6.25 -4.49
CA VAL A 124 -5.64 6.38 -3.06
C VAL A 124 -4.71 7.57 -2.89
N TYR A 125 -5.21 8.63 -2.27
CA TYR A 125 -4.43 9.82 -1.94
C TYR A 125 -3.89 9.68 -0.52
N CYS A 126 -2.56 9.63 -0.38
CA CYS A 126 -1.89 9.52 0.92
C CYS A 126 -1.19 10.83 1.27
N THR A 127 -1.36 11.23 2.53
CA THR A 127 -0.62 12.35 3.12
C THR A 127 0.00 11.85 4.43
N PRO A 128 1.08 11.05 4.34
CA PRO A 128 1.71 10.49 5.52
C PRO A 128 2.33 11.60 6.37
N LYS A 129 2.42 11.36 7.68
CA LYS A 129 3.00 12.32 8.63
C LYS A 129 4.49 12.55 8.36
N ASP A 130 5.20 11.46 8.08
CA ASP A 130 6.65 11.43 7.94
C ASP A 130 7.03 10.86 6.55
N GLY A 131 6.53 11.49 5.46
CA GLY A 131 6.77 11.05 4.10
C GLY A 131 6.15 11.97 3.06
N TYR A 132 6.37 11.66 1.78
CA TYR A 132 5.86 12.44 0.65
C TYR A 132 4.38 12.16 0.40
N LYS A 133 3.64 13.19 0.03
CA LYS A 133 2.28 13.02 -0.47
C LYS A 133 2.31 12.24 -1.78
N SER A 134 1.29 11.41 -1.99
CA SER A 134 1.24 10.55 -3.16
C SER A 134 -0.18 10.25 -3.61
N VAL A 135 -0.31 9.87 -4.87
CA VAL A 135 -1.50 9.23 -5.42
C VAL A 135 -1.08 7.87 -5.98
N ALA A 136 -1.89 6.85 -5.71
CA ALA A 136 -1.61 5.49 -6.12
C ALA A 136 -2.90 4.79 -6.54
N LEU A 137 -2.80 3.70 -7.32
CA LEU A 137 -3.93 2.93 -7.79
C LEU A 137 -3.98 1.56 -7.11
N ALA A 138 -5.11 1.26 -6.46
CA ALA A 138 -5.39 -0.03 -5.86
C ALA A 138 -6.51 -0.74 -6.65
N ALA A 139 -6.33 -2.06 -6.89
CA ALA A 139 -7.36 -2.92 -7.47
C ALA A 139 -8.26 -3.47 -6.36
N LEU A 140 -9.56 -3.22 -6.44
CA LEU A 140 -10.50 -3.49 -5.36
C LEU A 140 -10.89 -4.96 -5.22
N ASP A 141 -10.62 -5.80 -6.22
CA ASP A 141 -10.82 -7.25 -6.10
C ASP A 141 -9.86 -7.90 -5.09
N ASN A 142 -8.66 -7.34 -4.89
CA ASN A 142 -7.68 -7.81 -3.90
C ASN A 142 -8.20 -7.74 -2.45
N ILE A 143 -9.16 -6.86 -2.19
CA ILE A 143 -9.80 -6.71 -0.88
C ILE A 143 -11.28 -7.11 -0.91
N SER A 144 -11.67 -7.85 -1.94
CA SER A 144 -13.06 -8.31 -2.15
C SER A 144 -14.08 -7.16 -2.15
N ALA A 145 -13.67 -5.96 -2.60
CA ALA A 145 -14.51 -4.77 -2.72
C ALA A 145 -14.86 -4.45 -4.19
N ASN A 146 -14.70 -5.42 -5.09
CA ASN A 146 -14.99 -5.29 -6.52
C ASN A 146 -16.49 -5.38 -6.77
N GLN A 147 -17.18 -4.29 -6.56
CA GLN A 147 -18.64 -4.16 -6.76
C GLN A 147 -18.93 -2.81 -7.42
N PRO A 148 -20.04 -2.71 -8.19
CA PRO A 148 -20.47 -1.42 -8.77
C PRO A 148 -20.65 -0.33 -7.71
N ASP A 149 -21.16 -0.73 -6.53
CA ASP A 149 -21.29 0.14 -5.36
C ASP A 149 -20.68 -0.55 -4.14
N ILE A 150 -19.73 0.14 -3.51
CA ILE A 150 -19.00 -0.40 -2.36
C ILE A 150 -19.87 -0.30 -1.10
N SER A 151 -20.30 -1.43 -0.56
CA SER A 151 -21.04 -1.49 0.70
C SER A 151 -20.22 -0.96 1.89
N MET A 152 -20.88 -0.55 2.98
CA MET A 152 -20.18 -0.05 4.17
C MET A 152 -19.16 -1.04 4.74
N ALA A 153 -19.47 -2.33 4.78
CA ALA A 153 -18.54 -3.36 5.22
C ALA A 153 -17.29 -3.44 4.32
N LYS A 154 -17.45 -3.24 3.00
CA LYS A 154 -16.34 -3.21 2.05
C LYS A 154 -15.54 -1.91 2.11
N LYS A 155 -16.16 -0.80 2.48
CA LYS A 155 -15.46 0.46 2.74
C LYS A 155 -14.47 0.34 3.92
N LEU A 156 -14.76 -0.50 4.91
CA LEU A 156 -13.81 -0.83 5.97
C LEU A 156 -12.55 -1.52 5.39
N ALA A 157 -12.73 -2.48 4.46
CA ALA A 157 -11.60 -3.13 3.81
C ALA A 157 -10.75 -2.15 3.00
N CYS A 158 -11.33 -1.09 2.44
CA CYS A 158 -10.60 -0.06 1.71
C CYS A 158 -9.58 0.72 2.56
N LEU A 159 -9.64 0.65 3.90
CA LEU A 159 -8.58 1.18 4.76
C LEU A 159 -7.22 0.49 4.54
N THR A 160 -7.18 -0.70 3.96
CA THR A 160 -5.94 -1.38 3.57
C THR A 160 -5.37 -0.91 2.24
N ALA A 161 -6.10 -0.07 1.49
CA ALA A 161 -5.74 0.35 0.15
C ALA A 161 -4.33 0.94 0.01
N PRO A 162 -3.78 1.75 0.95
CA PRO A 162 -2.41 2.25 0.86
C PRO A 162 -1.34 1.16 0.69
N PHE A 163 -1.58 -0.03 1.23
CA PHE A 163 -0.62 -1.14 1.30
C PHE A 163 -0.80 -2.20 0.20
N ILE A 164 -1.76 -1.98 -0.71
CA ILE A 164 -2.07 -2.90 -1.82
C ILE A 164 -2.08 -2.19 -3.18
N CYS A 165 -1.54 -0.97 -3.25
CA CYS A 165 -1.39 -0.25 -4.50
C CYS A 165 -0.40 -0.97 -5.41
N LEU A 166 -0.65 -0.90 -6.72
CA LEU A 166 0.12 -1.57 -7.76
C LEU A 166 1.01 -0.60 -8.55
N ASP A 167 0.72 0.67 -8.43
CA ASP A 167 1.46 1.79 -8.99
C ASP A 167 1.14 3.07 -8.24
N GLY A 168 1.87 4.13 -8.55
CA GLY A 168 1.62 5.45 -8.01
C GLY A 168 2.71 6.46 -8.32
N MET A 169 2.45 7.69 -7.91
CA MET A 169 3.38 8.80 -8.03
C MET A 169 3.35 9.64 -6.76
N ASN A 170 4.50 10.14 -6.34
CA ASN A 170 4.61 11.05 -5.20
C ASN A 170 4.85 12.52 -5.63
N GLU A 171 4.75 13.43 -4.69
CA GLU A 171 4.91 14.87 -4.91
C GLU A 171 6.34 15.28 -5.32
N ARG A 172 7.32 14.37 -5.22
CA ARG A 172 8.69 14.59 -5.71
C ARG A 172 8.86 14.19 -7.18
N GLY A 173 7.79 13.64 -7.80
CA GLY A 173 7.79 13.19 -9.19
C GLY A 173 8.32 11.76 -9.38
N VAL A 174 8.58 11.02 -8.30
CA VAL A 174 8.90 9.59 -8.41
C VAL A 174 7.63 8.82 -8.68
N SER A 175 7.63 8.05 -9.76
CA SER A 175 6.57 7.11 -10.11
C SER A 175 7.12 5.69 -10.06
N ILE A 176 6.30 4.74 -9.60
CA ILE A 176 6.64 3.32 -9.52
C ILE A 176 5.44 2.47 -9.93
N ALA A 177 5.69 1.41 -10.67
CA ALA A 177 4.70 0.38 -10.99
C ALA A 177 5.31 -1.00 -10.83
N VAL A 178 4.51 -1.94 -10.34
CA VAL A 178 4.87 -3.36 -10.35
C VAL A 178 4.36 -4.02 -11.63
N LEU A 179 5.20 -4.86 -12.24
CA LEU A 179 4.87 -5.66 -13.41
C LEU A 179 5.21 -7.13 -13.13
N THR A 180 4.41 -8.04 -13.67
CA THR A 180 4.62 -9.48 -13.49
C THR A 180 5.76 -9.97 -14.36
N LEU A 181 6.62 -10.81 -13.79
CA LEU A 181 7.57 -11.65 -14.53
C LEU A 181 7.06 -13.09 -14.62
N ASP A 182 7.39 -13.76 -15.71
CA ASP A 182 7.15 -15.19 -15.89
C ASP A 182 8.40 -15.99 -15.46
N SER A 183 8.71 -15.87 -14.16
CA SER A 183 9.83 -16.52 -13.50
C SER A 183 9.41 -17.07 -12.14
N GLU A 184 10.29 -17.83 -11.50
CA GLU A 184 10.05 -18.34 -10.15
C GLU A 184 9.96 -17.18 -9.14
N PRO A 185 9.01 -17.22 -8.21
CA PRO A 185 8.81 -16.15 -7.22
C PRO A 185 10.03 -15.93 -6.35
N VAL A 186 10.54 -14.72 -6.34
CA VAL A 186 11.66 -14.37 -5.48
C VAL A 186 11.26 -14.39 -4.00
N ASN A 187 12.13 -14.97 -3.18
CA ASN A 187 12.02 -15.00 -1.72
C ASN A 187 13.41 -14.91 -1.12
N GLN A 188 13.99 -13.71 -1.12
CA GLN A 188 15.33 -13.48 -0.63
C GLN A 188 15.46 -13.80 0.87
N SER A 189 16.65 -14.25 1.28
CA SER A 189 16.99 -14.57 2.66
C SER A 189 18.47 -14.29 2.93
N THR A 190 18.86 -13.01 2.77
CA THR A 190 20.23 -12.55 2.95
C THR A 190 20.52 -12.05 4.38
N GLY A 191 19.51 -12.08 5.24
CA GLY A 191 19.57 -11.60 6.62
C GLY A 191 19.05 -10.17 6.78
N LYS A 192 18.56 -9.52 5.71
CA LYS A 192 17.88 -8.24 5.79
C LYS A 192 16.42 -8.43 6.19
N GLN A 193 15.77 -7.35 6.63
CA GLN A 193 14.34 -7.32 6.87
C GLN A 193 13.59 -7.58 5.56
N LYS A 194 12.57 -8.47 5.59
CA LYS A 194 11.76 -8.76 4.41
C LYS A 194 10.72 -7.70 4.17
N ILE A 195 10.53 -7.37 2.88
CA ILE A 195 9.46 -6.51 2.39
C ILE A 195 8.72 -7.24 1.27
N PHE A 196 7.40 -7.06 1.19
CA PHE A 196 6.60 -7.63 0.10
C PHE A 196 6.34 -6.60 -1.00
N THR A 197 5.96 -7.10 -2.17
CA THR A 197 5.86 -6.34 -3.43
C THR A 197 5.08 -5.03 -3.31
N THR A 198 3.86 -5.04 -2.76
CA THR A 198 3.04 -3.82 -2.68
C THR A 198 3.49 -2.86 -1.57
N LEU A 199 4.14 -3.38 -0.52
CA LEU A 199 4.73 -2.52 0.51
C LEU A 199 5.98 -1.81 0.00
N ALA A 200 6.75 -2.43 -0.90
CA ALA A 200 7.87 -1.79 -1.58
C ALA A 200 7.39 -0.55 -2.36
N ILE A 201 6.25 -0.63 -3.05
CA ILE A 201 5.63 0.52 -3.72
C ILE A 201 5.32 1.63 -2.71
N ARG A 202 4.66 1.31 -1.59
CA ARG A 202 4.33 2.30 -0.57
C ARG A 202 5.57 2.95 0.02
N LEU A 203 6.62 2.16 0.27
CA LEU A 203 7.88 2.65 0.82
C LEU A 203 8.57 3.63 -0.13
N VAL A 204 8.63 3.33 -1.42
CA VAL A 204 9.19 4.22 -2.45
C VAL A 204 8.37 5.51 -2.54
N LEU A 205 7.05 5.41 -2.60
CA LEU A 205 6.17 6.57 -2.68
C LEU A 205 6.29 7.50 -1.47
N ASP A 206 6.50 6.95 -0.29
CA ASP A 206 6.63 7.76 0.92
C ASP A 206 8.03 8.36 1.10
N ARG A 207 9.10 7.73 0.58
CA ARG A 207 10.47 8.05 1.02
C ARG A 207 11.49 8.35 -0.07
N ALA A 208 11.22 8.05 -1.34
CA ALA A 208 12.17 8.32 -2.43
C ALA A 208 11.84 9.61 -3.16
N ALA A 209 12.84 10.46 -3.41
CA ALA A 209 12.73 11.67 -4.20
C ALA A 209 13.30 11.52 -5.62
N THR A 210 14.04 10.42 -5.88
CA THR A 210 14.63 10.08 -7.17
C THR A 210 14.59 8.58 -7.42
N THR A 211 14.80 8.16 -8.67
CA THR A 211 14.97 6.73 -9.02
C THR A 211 16.17 6.10 -8.29
N ALA A 212 17.26 6.84 -8.15
CA ALA A 212 18.46 6.36 -7.45
C ALA A 212 18.16 6.08 -5.97
N GLU A 213 17.48 7.00 -5.29
CA GLU A 213 17.05 6.81 -3.90
C GLU A 213 16.07 5.63 -3.76
N ALA A 214 15.15 5.44 -4.71
CA ALA A 214 14.23 4.31 -4.69
C ALA A 214 14.98 2.96 -4.76
N VAL A 215 15.97 2.84 -5.67
CA VAL A 215 16.80 1.64 -5.79
C VAL A 215 17.62 1.40 -4.51
N GLU A 216 18.28 2.45 -3.98
CA GLU A 216 19.04 2.35 -2.74
C GLU A 216 18.14 1.93 -1.56
N LEU A 217 16.95 2.51 -1.48
CA LEU A 217 15.98 2.21 -0.44
C LEU A 217 15.54 0.74 -0.47
N LEU A 218 15.16 0.23 -1.66
CA LEU A 218 14.71 -1.15 -1.83
C LEU A 218 15.85 -2.16 -1.62
N SER A 219 17.10 -1.80 -1.92
CA SER A 219 18.27 -2.66 -1.71
C SER A 219 18.55 -2.96 -0.21
N LYS A 220 17.95 -2.22 0.70
CA LYS A 220 18.08 -2.44 2.16
C LYS A 220 17.23 -3.61 2.66
N TYR A 221 16.36 -4.15 1.83
CA TYR A 221 15.40 -5.19 2.20
C TYR A 221 15.57 -6.46 1.37
N ASP A 222 15.18 -7.57 1.95
CA ASP A 222 14.97 -8.83 1.24
C ASP A 222 13.57 -8.85 0.63
N MET A 223 13.47 -9.10 -0.67
CA MET A 223 12.18 -9.13 -1.36
C MET A 223 11.47 -10.46 -1.16
N PHE A 224 10.19 -10.37 -0.84
CA PHE A 224 9.24 -11.46 -0.85
C PHE A 224 8.18 -11.19 -1.92
N ALA A 225 8.22 -11.95 -3.02
CA ALA A 225 7.22 -11.90 -4.07
C ALA A 225 5.93 -12.57 -3.60
N SER A 226 4.93 -11.76 -3.29
CA SER A 226 3.63 -12.26 -2.84
C SER A 226 2.87 -12.94 -4.00
N SER A 227 1.90 -13.80 -3.67
CA SER A 227 0.99 -14.45 -4.64
C SER A 227 1.58 -15.54 -5.51
N GLY A 228 2.80 -16.02 -5.22
CA GLY A 228 3.42 -17.11 -5.97
C GLY A 228 3.76 -16.75 -7.41
N ARG A 229 4.06 -15.50 -7.69
CA ARG A 229 4.57 -14.97 -8.95
C ARG A 229 5.71 -14.02 -8.70
N ASP A 230 6.64 -13.94 -9.65
CA ASP A 230 7.72 -12.97 -9.60
C ASP A 230 7.30 -11.63 -10.23
N TYR A 231 7.99 -10.58 -9.80
CA TYR A 231 7.69 -9.21 -10.17
C TYR A 231 8.96 -8.41 -10.36
N HIS A 232 8.88 -7.42 -11.25
CA HIS A 232 9.83 -6.33 -11.31
C HIS A 232 9.13 -4.99 -11.10
N PHE A 233 9.90 -3.98 -10.75
CA PHE A 233 9.42 -2.61 -10.63
C PHE A 233 9.94 -1.77 -11.79
N TYR A 234 9.05 -1.01 -12.40
CA TYR A 234 9.42 0.10 -13.24
C TYR A 234 9.32 1.38 -12.45
N ILE A 235 10.44 2.13 -12.35
CA ILE A 235 10.55 3.33 -11.54
C ILE A 235 11.05 4.46 -12.45
N THR A 236 10.43 5.63 -12.39
CA THR A 236 10.88 6.84 -13.11
C THR A 236 10.72 8.04 -12.21
N ASP A 237 11.48 9.12 -12.53
CA ASP A 237 11.38 10.38 -11.80
C ASP A 237 11.22 11.58 -12.73
N ALA A 238 11.06 12.77 -12.15
CA ALA A 238 10.85 14.03 -12.88
C ALA A 238 12.00 14.42 -13.82
N SER A 239 13.21 13.86 -13.63
CA SER A 239 14.35 14.11 -14.54
C SER A 239 14.27 13.32 -15.84
N GLY A 240 13.36 12.32 -15.90
CA GLY A 240 13.25 11.38 -17.02
C GLY A 240 14.14 10.14 -16.85
N ASP A 241 14.84 10.00 -15.70
CA ASP A 241 15.53 8.75 -15.39
C ASP A 241 14.48 7.64 -15.17
N GLY A 242 14.63 6.53 -15.89
CA GLY A 242 13.75 5.37 -15.83
C GLY A 242 14.55 4.10 -15.61
N ARG A 243 14.15 3.31 -14.62
CA ARG A 243 14.85 2.08 -14.23
C ARG A 243 13.89 0.92 -14.08
N VAL A 244 14.34 -0.27 -14.49
CA VAL A 244 13.73 -1.55 -14.15
C VAL A 244 14.54 -2.16 -13.03
N LEU A 245 13.86 -2.50 -11.93
CA LEU A 245 14.45 -3.20 -10.79
C LEU A 245 13.89 -4.61 -10.74
N GLU A 246 14.76 -5.58 -10.92
CA GLU A 246 14.47 -7.01 -10.87
C GLU A 246 15.26 -7.68 -9.74
N TYR A 247 14.69 -8.71 -9.18
CA TYR A 247 15.35 -9.56 -8.18
C TYR A 247 15.67 -10.90 -8.81
N ASP A 248 16.95 -11.27 -8.82
CA ASP A 248 17.38 -12.54 -9.42
C ASP A 248 17.01 -13.71 -8.49
N CYS A 249 16.08 -14.56 -8.92
CA CYS A 249 15.71 -15.77 -8.18
C CYS A 249 16.83 -16.81 -8.10
N ASN A 250 17.83 -16.74 -9.01
CA ASN A 250 19.02 -17.61 -8.99
C ASN A 250 20.17 -17.06 -8.15
N ASP A 251 20.16 -15.76 -7.88
CA ASP A 251 21.13 -15.10 -6.98
C ASP A 251 20.38 -14.31 -5.91
N PRO A 252 20.03 -14.96 -4.77
CA PRO A 252 19.25 -14.31 -3.72
C PRO A 252 19.98 -13.15 -3.02
N THR A 253 21.22 -12.86 -3.38
CA THR A 253 22.00 -11.74 -2.83
C THR A 253 21.87 -10.45 -3.63
N ARG A 254 21.27 -10.53 -4.85
CA ARG A 254 21.10 -9.39 -5.75
C ARG A 254 19.66 -8.89 -5.79
N PRO A 255 19.47 -7.59 -5.68
CA PRO A 255 18.22 -6.95 -6.11
C PRO A 255 18.18 -6.89 -7.62
#